data_c50e84c1bd090e3706e56b3d28b33527
#
_entry.id   c50e84c1bd090e3706e56b3d28b33527
#
_cell.length_a   1.000
_cell.length_b   1.000
_cell.length_c   1.000
_cell.angle_alpha   90.00
_cell.angle_beta   90.00
_cell.angle_gamma   90.00
#
_symmetry.space_group_name_H-M   'P 1'
#
loop_
_entity.id
_entity.type
_entity.pdbx_description
1 polymer ?
#
loop_
_entity_poly.entity_id
_entity_poly.type
_entity_poly.pdbx_seq_one_letter_code
_entity_poly.pdbx_strand_id
1 'polypeptide(L)'
;ILNWLKEMSPKGNRRMGANPHANGGKLLRDLRVPDFKKYAFDIGEHGSKDGQDMIELGKFVRDIMKENLDQKNFRVFGPDETMSNRLGNVFEVTNMKLL
;
A
#
# COMPACT_ATOMS: atom_id res chain seq x y z
N ILE A 1 -34.24 -1.21 11.16
CA ILE A 1 -34.14 -1.40 9.70
C ILE A 1 -35.42 -2.03 9.21
N LEU A 2 -36.06 -1.39 8.20
CA LEU A 2 -37.26 -1.90 7.60
C LEU A 2 -37.02 -3.27 6.93
N ASN A 3 -37.90 -4.25 7.17
CA ASN A 3 -37.69 -5.62 6.69
C ASN A 3 -37.51 -5.70 5.17
N TRP A 4 -38.21 -4.91 4.40
CA TRP A 4 -38.11 -4.86 2.95
C TRP A 4 -36.71 -4.41 2.48
N LEU A 5 -36.05 -3.46 3.15
CA LEU A 5 -34.67 -3.08 2.87
C LEU A 5 -33.69 -4.25 3.12
N LYS A 6 -33.95 -4.97 4.19
CA LYS A 6 -33.15 -6.18 4.52
C LYS A 6 -33.32 -7.27 3.47
N GLU A 7 -34.51 -7.43 2.92
CA GLU A 7 -34.80 -8.39 1.83
C GLU A 7 -34.11 -7.99 0.51
N MET A 8 -34.01 -6.69 0.22
CA MET A 8 -33.34 -6.16 -0.96
C MET A 8 -31.81 -6.22 -0.85
N SER A 9 -31.26 -6.42 0.35
CA SER A 9 -29.80 -6.47 0.51
C SER A 9 -29.20 -7.69 -0.19
N PRO A 10 -28.00 -7.56 -0.79
CA PRO A 10 -27.32 -8.69 -1.42
C PRO A 10 -27.14 -9.85 -0.44
N LYS A 11 -27.26 -11.09 -0.94
CA LYS A 11 -27.09 -12.31 -0.16
C LYS A 11 -25.91 -13.15 -0.71
N GLY A 12 -25.31 -13.95 0.17
CA GLY A 12 -24.20 -14.83 -0.20
C GLY A 12 -23.05 -14.10 -0.91
N ASN A 13 -22.55 -14.66 -1.98
CA ASN A 13 -21.42 -14.15 -2.77
C ASN A 13 -21.68 -12.78 -3.45
N ARG A 14 -22.90 -12.30 -3.44
CA ARG A 14 -23.23 -10.94 -3.91
C ARG A 14 -22.92 -9.85 -2.87
N ARG A 15 -22.68 -10.23 -1.63
CA ARG A 15 -22.19 -9.31 -0.60
C ARG A 15 -20.73 -8.98 -0.86
N MET A 16 -20.37 -7.70 -0.75
CA MET A 16 -19.01 -7.24 -1.04
C MET A 16 -17.96 -8.00 -0.22
N GLY A 17 -18.16 -8.18 1.08
CA GLY A 17 -17.21 -8.90 1.94
C GLY A 17 -17.21 -10.43 1.78
N ALA A 18 -18.25 -11.02 1.16
CA ALA A 18 -18.34 -12.46 0.91
C ALA A 18 -18.05 -12.84 -0.55
N ASN A 19 -17.81 -11.86 -1.42
CA ASN A 19 -17.44 -12.13 -2.81
C ASN A 19 -16.06 -12.78 -2.84
N PRO A 20 -15.86 -13.89 -3.58
CA PRO A 20 -14.54 -14.54 -3.64
C PRO A 20 -13.44 -13.71 -4.27
N HIS A 21 -13.78 -12.60 -4.94
CA HIS A 21 -12.81 -11.62 -5.44
C HIS A 21 -12.47 -10.50 -4.45
N ALA A 22 -13.23 -10.37 -3.35
CA ALA A 22 -12.98 -9.38 -2.31
C ALA A 22 -11.82 -9.81 -1.39
N ASN A 23 -11.24 -8.84 -0.66
CA ASN A 23 -10.17 -9.09 0.32
C ASN A 23 -8.99 -9.89 -0.25
N GLY A 24 -8.67 -9.68 -1.51
CA GLY A 24 -7.60 -10.39 -2.21
C GLY A 24 -7.92 -11.84 -2.58
N GLY A 25 -9.10 -12.37 -2.26
CA GLY A 25 -9.57 -13.74 -2.43
C GLY A 25 -8.85 -14.60 -3.47
N LYS A 26 -9.32 -14.58 -4.72
CA LYS A 26 -8.72 -15.35 -5.81
C LYS A 26 -7.37 -14.82 -6.32
N LEU A 27 -7.08 -13.55 -6.05
CA LEU A 27 -5.87 -12.86 -6.50
C LEU A 27 -4.83 -12.69 -5.39
N LEU A 28 -5.15 -13.17 -4.18
CA LEU A 28 -4.25 -13.07 -3.04
C LEU A 28 -2.94 -13.82 -3.34
N ARG A 29 -1.85 -13.11 -3.16
CA ARG A 29 -0.48 -13.63 -3.24
C ARG A 29 0.32 -13.02 -2.12
N ASP A 30 1.26 -13.78 -1.58
CA ASP A 30 2.14 -13.29 -0.54
C ASP A 30 2.95 -12.10 -1.04
N LEU A 31 2.96 -11.04 -0.25
CA LEU A 31 3.71 -9.83 -0.54
C LEU A 31 5.18 -10.07 -0.16
N ARG A 32 6.09 -9.84 -1.10
CA ARG A 32 7.51 -9.79 -0.82
C ARG A 32 7.82 -8.45 -0.17
N VAL A 33 8.42 -8.49 1.00
CA VAL A 33 8.72 -7.29 1.78
C VAL A 33 10.21 -7.26 2.08
N PRO A 34 10.92 -6.17 1.75
CA PRO A 34 12.33 -6.04 2.08
C PRO A 34 12.55 -5.96 3.60
N ASP A 35 13.74 -6.30 4.05
CA ASP A 35 14.09 -6.14 5.47
C ASP A 35 14.08 -4.66 5.85
N PHE A 36 13.14 -4.28 6.71
CA PHE A 36 12.96 -2.89 7.14
C PHE A 36 14.17 -2.31 7.87
N LYS A 37 15.03 -3.15 8.46
CA LYS A 37 16.25 -2.73 9.13
C LYS A 37 17.25 -2.02 8.21
N LYS A 38 17.16 -2.26 6.89
CA LYS A 38 18.00 -1.60 5.89
C LYS A 38 17.72 -0.11 5.75
N TYR A 39 16.59 0.36 6.25
CA TYR A 39 16.17 1.75 6.20
C TYR A 39 16.46 2.50 7.51
N ALA A 40 16.96 1.80 8.52
CA ALA A 40 17.43 2.40 9.74
C ALA A 40 18.81 3.06 9.52
N PHE A 41 19.05 4.13 10.22
CA PHE A 41 20.37 4.75 10.31
C PHE A 41 20.79 4.94 11.76
N ASP A 42 22.08 4.75 12.04
CA ASP A 42 22.62 4.93 13.37
C ASP A 42 22.79 6.41 13.69
N ILE A 43 22.34 6.79 14.87
CA ILE A 43 22.56 8.10 15.47
C ILE A 43 23.66 7.92 16.53
N GLY A 44 24.91 8.23 16.18
CA GLY A 44 26.04 8.08 17.11
C GLY A 44 25.97 9.05 18.27
N GLU A 45 25.75 10.32 17.98
CA GLU A 45 25.58 11.40 18.98
C GLU A 45 24.23 12.07 18.81
N HIS A 46 23.68 12.57 19.90
CA HIS A 46 22.42 13.31 19.88
C HIS A 46 22.53 14.56 18.98
N GLY A 47 21.58 14.70 18.05
CA GLY A 47 21.53 15.82 17.11
C GLY A 47 22.57 15.77 15.98
N SER A 48 23.33 14.67 15.82
CA SER A 48 24.35 14.55 14.77
C SER A 48 23.78 14.25 13.39
N LYS A 49 22.52 13.80 13.30
CA LYS A 49 21.85 13.46 12.04
C LYS A 49 20.40 13.94 12.05
N ASP A 50 20.01 14.54 10.95
CA ASP A 50 18.61 14.82 10.66
C ASP A 50 18.03 13.67 9.83
N GLY A 51 16.87 13.18 10.23
CA GLY A 51 16.13 12.13 9.51
C GLY A 51 14.66 12.45 9.41
N GLN A 52 14.05 12.01 8.35
CA GLN A 52 12.59 12.07 8.17
C GLN A 52 12.05 10.65 7.93
N ASP A 53 11.22 10.21 8.85
CA ASP A 53 10.59 8.90 8.82
C ASP A 53 9.81 8.64 7.53
N MET A 54 9.08 9.64 7.03
CA MET A 54 8.31 9.52 5.78
C MET A 54 9.19 9.38 4.54
N ILE A 55 10.41 9.93 4.52
CA ILE A 55 11.35 9.70 3.42
C ILE A 55 11.82 8.25 3.43
N GLU A 56 12.16 7.71 4.59
CA GLU A 56 12.59 6.31 4.71
C GLU A 56 11.42 5.35 4.41
N LEU A 57 10.21 5.67 4.85
CA LEU A 57 9.01 4.95 4.46
C LEU A 57 8.80 4.97 2.93
N GLY A 58 9.02 6.11 2.28
CA GLY A 58 8.92 6.24 0.83
C GLY A 58 9.88 5.29 0.09
N LYS A 59 11.11 5.17 0.56
CA LYS A 59 12.10 4.21 0.02
C LYS A 59 11.65 2.76 0.23
N PHE A 60 11.16 2.44 1.42
CA PHE A 60 10.65 1.11 1.75
C PHE A 60 9.45 0.73 0.86
N VAL A 61 8.48 1.62 0.69
CA VAL A 61 7.32 1.41 -0.19
C VAL A 61 7.75 1.24 -1.65
N ARG A 62 8.71 2.04 -2.13
CA ARG A 62 9.31 1.88 -3.46
C ARG A 62 9.86 0.47 -3.65
N ASP A 63 10.61 -0.04 -2.67
CA ASP A 63 11.26 -1.33 -2.79
C ASP A 63 10.26 -2.48 -2.70
N ILE A 64 9.19 -2.36 -1.89
CA ILE A 64 8.05 -3.29 -1.94
C ILE A 64 7.44 -3.34 -3.35
N MET A 65 7.19 -2.18 -3.96
CA MET A 65 6.65 -2.12 -5.32
C MET A 65 7.59 -2.81 -6.31
N LYS A 66 8.90 -2.53 -6.22
CA LYS A 66 9.91 -3.10 -7.09
C LYS A 66 9.97 -4.62 -7.00
N GLU A 67 9.94 -5.18 -5.79
CA GLU A 67 9.98 -6.62 -5.56
C GLU A 67 8.73 -7.37 -6.03
N ASN A 68 7.61 -6.66 -6.16
CA ASN A 68 6.30 -7.24 -6.52
C ASN A 68 5.79 -6.81 -7.90
N LEU A 69 6.61 -6.18 -8.74
CA LEU A 69 6.20 -5.71 -10.07
C LEU A 69 5.68 -6.84 -10.97
N ASP A 70 6.31 -8.02 -10.90
CA ASP A 70 5.93 -9.19 -11.68
C ASP A 70 4.56 -9.73 -11.27
N GLN A 71 4.24 -9.68 -9.99
CA GLN A 71 2.97 -10.19 -9.45
C GLN A 71 1.81 -9.19 -9.55
N LYS A 72 2.10 -7.89 -9.66
CA LYS A 72 1.13 -6.80 -9.71
C LYS A 72 0.12 -6.81 -8.55
N ASN A 73 0.56 -7.24 -7.38
CA ASN A 73 -0.26 -7.44 -6.17
C ASN A 73 -0.13 -6.31 -5.15
N PHE A 74 0.68 -5.30 -5.43
CA PHE A 74 0.86 -4.13 -4.57
C PHE A 74 0.63 -2.84 -5.35
N ARG A 75 -0.20 -1.94 -4.80
CA ARG A 75 -0.49 -0.63 -5.38
C ARG A 75 -0.59 0.42 -4.28
N VAL A 76 -0.16 1.62 -4.59
CA VAL A 76 -0.34 2.80 -3.74
C VAL A 76 -1.41 3.70 -4.36
N PHE A 77 -2.32 4.16 -3.53
CA PHE A 77 -3.36 5.12 -3.89
C PHE A 77 -3.18 6.36 -3.03
N GLY A 78 -3.29 7.52 -3.63
CA GLY A 78 -3.19 8.79 -2.94
C GLY A 78 -4.04 9.87 -3.60
N PRO A 79 -4.65 10.78 -2.83
CA PRO A 79 -5.47 11.87 -3.35
C PRO A 79 -4.59 13.06 -3.75
N ASP A 80 -3.64 12.84 -4.69
CA ASP A 80 -2.74 13.87 -5.23
C ASP A 80 -1.76 14.51 -4.23
N GLU A 81 -1.43 13.82 -3.15
CA GLU A 81 -0.54 14.34 -2.10
C GLU A 81 0.75 13.50 -1.92
N THR A 82 1.09 12.66 -2.90
CA THR A 82 2.21 11.71 -2.79
C THR A 82 3.55 12.41 -2.56
N MET A 83 3.81 13.50 -3.28
CA MET A 83 5.07 14.25 -3.14
C MET A 83 5.14 15.04 -1.83
N SER A 84 4.05 15.70 -1.43
CA SER A 84 3.99 16.47 -0.18
C SER A 84 4.12 15.57 1.06
N ASN A 85 3.67 14.32 0.97
CA ASN A 85 3.84 13.30 1.99
C ASN A 85 5.18 12.55 1.92
N ARG A 86 6.15 13.04 1.15
CA ARG A 86 7.49 12.45 1.02
C ARG A 86 7.51 11.01 0.44
N LEU A 87 6.47 10.60 -0.24
CA LEU A 87 6.36 9.27 -0.88
C LEU A 87 6.78 9.26 -2.35
N GLY A 88 7.43 10.31 -2.82
CA GLY A 88 7.82 10.47 -4.22
C GLY A 88 8.75 9.38 -4.78
N ASN A 89 9.47 8.65 -3.92
CA ASN A 89 10.32 7.54 -4.35
C ASN A 89 9.56 6.43 -5.09
N VAL A 90 8.23 6.29 -4.88
CA VAL A 90 7.43 5.29 -5.61
C VAL A 90 7.43 5.54 -7.12
N PHE A 91 7.63 6.78 -7.56
CA PHE A 91 7.69 7.14 -8.98
C PHE A 91 8.99 6.70 -9.67
N GLU A 92 10.00 6.29 -8.94
CA GLU A 92 11.22 5.69 -9.49
C GLU A 92 10.93 4.30 -10.11
N VAL A 93 9.87 3.65 -9.66
CA VAL A 93 9.50 2.27 -10.06
C VAL A 93 8.23 2.24 -10.92
N THR A 94 7.34 3.23 -10.75
CA THR A 94 6.05 3.27 -11.45
C THR A 94 5.69 4.69 -11.84
N ASN A 95 4.93 4.83 -12.93
CA ASN A 95 4.38 6.11 -13.33
C ASN A 95 3.06 6.38 -12.60
N MET A 96 2.81 7.66 -12.28
CA MET A 96 1.49 8.10 -11.83
C MET A 96 0.46 7.81 -12.93
N LYS A 97 -0.64 7.20 -12.55
CA LYS A 97 -1.82 7.07 -13.40
C LYS A 97 -2.94 7.88 -12.77
N LEU A 98 -3.41 8.86 -13.49
CA LEU A 98 -4.67 9.53 -13.18
C LEU A 98 -5.80 8.60 -13.62
N LEU A 99 -6.75 8.36 -12.74
CA LEU A 99 -7.96 7.59 -13.03
C LEU A 99 -9.04 8.52 -13.56
#